data_a2a9101295faff500c0892630dcb9012
#
_entry.id   a2a9101295faff500c0892630dcb9012
#
_cell.length_a   1.000
_cell.length_b   1.000
_cell.length_c   1.000
_cell.angle_alpha   90.00
_cell.angle_beta   90.00
_cell.angle_gamma   90.00
#
_symmetry.space_group_name_H-M   'P 1'
#
loop_
_entity.id
_entity.type
_entity.pdbx_description
1 polymer ?
#
loop_
_entity_poly.entity_id
_entity_poly.type
_entity_poly.pdbx_seq_one_letter_code
_entity_poly.pdbx_strand_id
1 'polypeptide(L)'
;MMKQLLTPDYIFESSWEVCNKVGGIYTVLSTRAKTLQNTFPDRIFFIGPDFWSGKENPLFVEDSKLLQAWREHAVKKDDLKVRVGRWNIPGKPIAILVDFTPFYKDKNEIYTQAWIDFQVDSLHAYGDYDEASMFSYAAGKVVESFYRYNLTMSDKVIYQAHEWMTGLGALYLQKHVPEIATIFTTHATTTARSIAGNNKPLYDYLFAYNGDQMSRELNVESKHSIEKQTAHHVDCFTTVSDITNNECKELLDKEADVVLMNGFEDDFVPKGEEFEKKRKYARALLLNLANKLLGTHLGDDTLIVGTSGRYEFKNKGINVYLEALNRLTRKKSLNREVVAFVNVPGWVGDAREDLKQRLESNEDYNTPLECPFITHWLHNMSHDQVLDMLKYLNMSNSPESKVKVIFVPCYLDGNDGILNETYYDLIIGADLSVYPSYYEPWGYTPLESVAFKVPAITTDLAGFGLWVNSLKGHPGTLEDGVKVIHRTDYNYSEVADVIRDTITEFAKLPESEVQIIRKNAADIAEKALWKHFIRYYYEAYDVALRNAKERCKSYKQK
;
A
#
# COMPACT_ATOMS: atom_id res chain seq x y z
N MET A 1 19.69 -21.01 -24.01
CA MET A 1 18.87 -20.04 -24.80
C MET A 1 17.92 -19.37 -23.82
N MET A 2 17.95 -18.04 -23.66
CA MET A 2 16.90 -17.34 -22.91
C MET A 2 15.57 -17.56 -23.63
N LYS A 3 14.56 -18.04 -22.91
CA LYS A 3 13.21 -18.24 -23.44
C LYS A 3 12.66 -16.86 -23.85
N GLN A 4 12.31 -16.67 -25.11
CA GLN A 4 11.69 -15.44 -25.58
C GLN A 4 10.30 -15.31 -24.95
N LEU A 5 10.07 -14.27 -24.17
CA LEU A 5 8.79 -13.98 -23.55
C LEU A 5 7.78 -13.52 -24.61
N LEU A 6 6.54 -13.99 -24.49
CA LEU A 6 5.43 -13.46 -25.27
C LEU A 6 5.07 -12.07 -24.72
N THR A 7 4.86 -11.13 -25.65
CA THR A 7 4.52 -9.74 -25.33
C THR A 7 3.07 -9.47 -25.75
N PRO A 8 2.24 -8.86 -24.90
CA PRO A 8 0.89 -8.47 -25.29
C PRO A 8 0.90 -7.33 -26.31
N ASP A 9 -0.15 -7.27 -27.13
CA ASP A 9 -0.42 -6.14 -28.02
C ASP A 9 -1.26 -5.08 -27.30
N TYR A 10 -2.17 -5.52 -26.41
CA TYR A 10 -3.04 -4.65 -25.61
C TYR A 10 -3.15 -5.16 -24.17
N ILE A 11 -3.22 -4.21 -23.23
CA ILE A 11 -3.36 -4.49 -21.79
C ILE A 11 -4.54 -3.69 -21.24
N PHE A 12 -5.45 -4.37 -20.55
CA PHE A 12 -6.52 -3.76 -19.75
C PHE A 12 -6.27 -4.08 -18.28
N GLU A 13 -6.30 -3.05 -17.43
CA GLU A 13 -6.22 -3.24 -15.98
C GLU A 13 -7.45 -2.64 -15.30
N SER A 14 -8.13 -3.41 -14.48
CA SER A 14 -9.27 -2.94 -13.70
C SER A 14 -8.93 -2.87 -12.21
N SER A 15 -9.28 -1.76 -11.60
CA SER A 15 -9.14 -1.56 -10.16
C SER A 15 -10.15 -0.52 -9.67
N TRP A 16 -10.63 -0.72 -8.45
CA TRP A 16 -11.43 0.27 -7.73
C TRP A 16 -10.69 1.61 -7.55
N GLU A 17 -9.37 1.58 -7.60
CA GLU A 17 -8.50 2.73 -7.35
C GLU A 17 -8.02 3.45 -8.64
N VAL A 18 -8.53 3.10 -9.80
CA VAL A 18 -8.27 3.86 -11.04
C VAL A 18 -9.01 5.19 -11.00
N CYS A 19 -8.27 6.30 -11.11
CA CYS A 19 -8.80 7.66 -10.95
C CYS A 19 -9.54 7.89 -9.61
N ASN A 20 -9.27 7.05 -8.61
CA ASN A 20 -9.90 7.05 -7.30
C ASN A 20 -8.87 6.68 -6.23
N LYS A 21 -8.32 7.68 -5.52
CA LYS A 21 -7.25 7.46 -4.55
C LYS A 21 -7.83 7.00 -3.21
N VAL A 22 -7.68 5.70 -2.91
CA VAL A 22 -8.15 5.09 -1.65
C VAL A 22 -6.99 4.51 -0.85
N GLY A 23 -6.09 3.75 -1.48
CA GLY A 23 -5.07 3.01 -0.76
C GLY A 23 -3.78 2.72 -1.55
N GLY A 24 -3.09 1.65 -1.16
CA GLY A 24 -1.80 1.26 -1.73
C GLY A 24 -1.86 0.77 -3.17
N ILE A 25 -2.99 0.27 -3.64
CA ILE A 25 -3.15 -0.17 -5.03
C ILE A 25 -3.05 1.04 -5.97
N TYR A 26 -3.62 2.18 -5.58
CA TYR A 26 -3.42 3.44 -6.31
C TYR A 26 -1.94 3.73 -6.54
N THR A 27 -1.10 3.58 -5.52
CA THR A 27 0.34 3.81 -5.62
C THR A 27 0.99 2.83 -6.60
N VAL A 28 0.65 1.55 -6.53
CA VAL A 28 1.16 0.54 -7.48
C VAL A 28 0.83 0.91 -8.92
N LEU A 29 -0.43 1.19 -9.21
CA LEU A 29 -0.91 1.45 -10.58
C LEU A 29 -0.38 2.78 -11.10
N SER A 30 -0.52 3.86 -10.33
CA SER A 30 -0.17 5.21 -10.74
C SER A 30 1.33 5.41 -10.96
N THR A 31 2.17 4.80 -10.13
CA THR A 31 3.62 4.91 -10.28
C THR A 31 4.17 4.01 -11.38
N ARG A 32 3.53 2.86 -11.66
CA ARG A 32 3.92 1.96 -12.74
C ARG A 32 3.44 2.42 -14.12
N ALA A 33 2.37 3.19 -14.17
CA ALA A 33 1.71 3.56 -15.43
C ALA A 33 2.65 4.18 -16.46
N LYS A 34 3.57 5.07 -16.04
CA LYS A 34 4.57 5.69 -16.93
C LYS A 34 5.46 4.65 -17.62
N THR A 35 5.95 3.68 -16.87
CA THR A 35 6.80 2.60 -17.40
C THR A 35 6.06 1.76 -18.43
N LEU A 36 4.80 1.38 -18.16
CA LEU A 36 3.97 0.64 -19.09
C LEU A 36 3.58 1.47 -20.32
N GLN A 37 3.21 2.74 -20.13
CA GLN A 37 2.86 3.64 -21.23
C GLN A 37 4.03 3.87 -22.19
N ASN A 38 5.25 3.93 -21.68
CA ASN A 38 6.46 4.03 -22.50
C ASN A 38 6.72 2.77 -23.32
N THR A 39 6.38 1.59 -22.80
CA THR A 39 6.56 0.31 -23.49
C THR A 39 5.39 0.00 -24.44
N PHE A 40 4.17 0.36 -24.05
CA PHE A 40 2.92 0.10 -24.79
C PHE A 40 2.16 1.41 -25.05
N PRO A 41 2.68 2.34 -25.87
CA PRO A 41 2.08 3.66 -26.06
C PRO A 41 0.61 3.55 -26.52
N ASP A 42 -0.31 4.09 -25.72
CA ASP A 42 -1.76 4.06 -25.95
C ASP A 42 -2.36 2.65 -26.22
N ARG A 43 -1.70 1.62 -25.70
CA ARG A 43 -2.17 0.22 -25.73
C ARG A 43 -2.41 -0.35 -24.34
N ILE A 44 -2.28 0.49 -23.32
CA ILE A 44 -2.68 0.17 -21.94
C ILE A 44 -3.88 1.02 -21.56
N PHE A 45 -4.91 0.36 -21.01
CA PHE A 45 -6.19 0.93 -20.64
C PHE A 45 -6.47 0.62 -19.18
N PHE A 46 -6.65 1.65 -18.36
CA PHE A 46 -7.06 1.49 -16.97
C PHE A 46 -8.57 1.68 -16.86
N ILE A 47 -9.25 0.74 -16.20
CA ILE A 47 -10.71 0.77 -16.03
C ILE A 47 -11.03 1.00 -14.56
N GLY A 48 -11.79 2.05 -14.30
CA GLY A 48 -12.22 2.45 -12.96
C GLY A 48 -13.73 2.73 -12.87
N PRO A 49 -14.27 2.80 -11.65
CA PRO A 49 -15.66 3.18 -11.42
C PRO A 49 -15.85 4.69 -11.67
N ASP A 50 -16.98 5.06 -12.26
CA ASP A 50 -17.34 6.47 -12.45
C ASP A 50 -18.14 7.01 -11.26
N PHE A 51 -17.46 7.39 -10.19
CA PHE A 51 -18.05 8.07 -9.03
C PHE A 51 -18.25 9.57 -9.24
N TRP A 52 -17.74 10.11 -10.34
CA TRP A 52 -17.64 11.54 -10.60
C TRP A 52 -18.55 12.00 -11.74
N SER A 53 -19.58 11.22 -12.06
CA SER A 53 -20.54 11.60 -13.09
C SER A 53 -21.16 12.97 -12.75
N GLY A 54 -21.00 13.93 -13.65
CA GLY A 54 -21.47 15.31 -13.45
C GLY A 54 -20.63 16.17 -12.50
N LYS A 55 -19.45 15.71 -12.05
CA LYS A 55 -18.49 16.44 -11.21
C LYS A 55 -17.10 16.40 -11.81
N GLU A 56 -16.28 17.40 -11.49
CA GLU A 56 -14.84 17.37 -11.81
C GLU A 56 -14.10 16.32 -10.98
N ASN A 57 -13.31 15.48 -11.67
CA ASN A 57 -12.37 14.58 -11.02
C ASN A 57 -10.94 15.08 -11.26
N PRO A 58 -10.19 15.51 -10.24
CA PRO A 58 -8.83 16.03 -10.42
C PRO A 58 -7.84 14.99 -10.97
N LEU A 59 -8.19 13.70 -10.87
CA LEU A 59 -7.39 12.59 -11.36
C LEU A 59 -7.74 12.15 -12.79
N PHE A 60 -8.77 12.73 -13.41
CA PHE A 60 -9.25 12.31 -14.71
C PHE A 60 -9.47 13.50 -15.64
N VAL A 61 -8.81 13.50 -16.79
CA VAL A 61 -9.00 14.50 -17.86
C VAL A 61 -9.77 13.84 -18.99
N GLU A 62 -11.07 14.13 -19.08
CA GLU A 62 -11.93 13.58 -20.13
C GLU A 62 -11.52 14.08 -21.52
N ASP A 63 -11.48 13.16 -22.50
CA ASP A 63 -11.23 13.46 -23.90
C ASP A 63 -12.33 12.86 -24.78
N SER A 64 -13.21 13.71 -25.24
CA SER A 64 -14.36 13.31 -26.05
C SER A 64 -13.99 12.73 -27.42
N LYS A 65 -12.78 12.97 -27.91
CA LYS A 65 -12.28 12.47 -29.21
C LYS A 65 -11.58 11.12 -29.08
N LEU A 66 -11.06 10.83 -27.89
CA LEU A 66 -10.33 9.58 -27.63
C LEU A 66 -11.29 8.38 -27.69
N LEU A 67 -10.99 7.42 -28.56
CA LEU A 67 -11.81 6.21 -28.78
C LEU A 67 -13.28 6.52 -29.15
N GLN A 68 -13.55 7.65 -29.79
CA GLN A 68 -14.91 8.14 -30.04
C GLN A 68 -15.80 7.12 -30.72
N ALA A 69 -15.34 6.48 -31.81
CA ALA A 69 -16.14 5.53 -32.57
C ALA A 69 -16.55 4.31 -31.73
N TRP A 70 -15.63 3.76 -30.94
CA TRP A 70 -15.95 2.67 -30.02
C TRP A 70 -16.89 3.14 -28.90
N ARG A 71 -16.64 4.29 -28.30
CA ARG A 71 -17.48 4.83 -27.23
C ARG A 71 -18.93 5.01 -27.69
N GLU A 72 -19.13 5.54 -28.90
CA GLU A 72 -20.48 5.65 -29.47
C GLU A 72 -21.14 4.29 -29.70
N HIS A 73 -20.36 3.28 -30.12
CA HIS A 73 -20.85 1.90 -30.25
C HIS A 73 -21.21 1.31 -28.89
N ALA A 74 -20.34 1.42 -27.91
CA ALA A 74 -20.53 0.90 -26.54
C ALA A 74 -21.82 1.44 -25.90
N VAL A 75 -22.08 2.76 -26.06
CA VAL A 75 -23.31 3.39 -25.55
C VAL A 75 -24.55 2.91 -26.33
N LYS A 76 -24.48 2.89 -27.69
CA LYS A 76 -25.67 2.66 -28.52
C LYS A 76 -26.04 1.17 -28.68
N LYS A 77 -25.04 0.29 -28.64
CA LYS A 77 -25.20 -1.14 -28.94
C LYS A 77 -25.06 -2.05 -27.73
N ASP A 78 -24.16 -1.69 -26.81
CA ASP A 78 -23.85 -2.53 -25.66
C ASP A 78 -24.46 -2.00 -24.36
N ASP A 79 -25.20 -0.89 -24.42
CA ASP A 79 -25.86 -0.22 -23.28
C ASP A 79 -24.87 0.11 -22.13
N LEU A 80 -23.62 0.44 -22.49
CA LEU A 80 -22.57 0.78 -21.55
C LEU A 80 -22.50 2.30 -21.36
N LYS A 81 -22.43 2.76 -20.13
CA LYS A 81 -22.19 4.15 -19.80
C LYS A 81 -20.71 4.34 -19.44
N VAL A 82 -19.92 4.84 -20.39
CA VAL A 82 -18.48 5.03 -20.23
C VAL A 82 -18.04 6.45 -20.50
N ARG A 83 -17.06 6.90 -19.76
CA ARG A 83 -16.29 8.13 -20.01
C ARG A 83 -14.86 7.73 -20.31
N VAL A 84 -14.26 8.35 -21.33
CA VAL A 84 -12.89 8.05 -21.78
C VAL A 84 -12.06 9.30 -21.69
N GLY A 85 -10.83 9.15 -21.23
CA GLY A 85 -9.90 10.24 -21.08
C GLY A 85 -8.51 9.76 -20.67
N ARG A 86 -7.78 10.65 -20.02
CA ARG A 86 -6.43 10.39 -19.51
C ARG A 86 -6.46 10.41 -17.99
N TRP A 87 -5.82 9.42 -17.37
CA TRP A 87 -5.53 9.48 -15.94
C TRP A 87 -4.47 10.55 -15.70
N ASN A 88 -4.75 11.51 -14.83
CA ASN A 88 -3.87 12.66 -14.56
C ASN A 88 -2.72 12.28 -13.59
N ILE A 89 -1.87 11.39 -14.06
CA ILE A 89 -0.68 10.85 -13.39
C ILE A 89 0.50 10.83 -14.38
N PRO A 90 1.73 10.60 -13.93
CA PRO A 90 2.87 10.44 -14.84
C PRO A 90 2.63 9.38 -15.91
N GLY A 91 2.92 9.71 -17.18
CA GLY A 91 2.64 8.86 -18.33
C GLY A 91 1.26 9.08 -18.94
N LYS A 92 0.32 9.70 -18.25
CA LYS A 92 -1.05 10.03 -18.72
C LYS A 92 -1.70 8.90 -19.53
N PRO A 93 -1.78 7.68 -18.97
CA PRO A 93 -2.35 6.53 -19.69
C PRO A 93 -3.84 6.74 -19.94
N ILE A 94 -4.39 6.00 -20.90
CA ILE A 94 -5.83 6.01 -21.17
C ILE A 94 -6.57 5.42 -19.98
N ALA A 95 -7.62 6.11 -19.54
CA ALA A 95 -8.54 5.63 -18.52
C ALA A 95 -9.97 5.59 -19.08
N ILE A 96 -10.68 4.54 -18.72
CA ILE A 96 -12.09 4.31 -19.03
C ILE A 96 -12.83 4.22 -17.71
N LEU A 97 -13.70 5.18 -17.43
CA LEU A 97 -14.55 5.16 -16.26
C LEU A 97 -15.93 4.63 -16.64
N VAL A 98 -16.44 3.67 -15.89
CA VAL A 98 -17.73 3.02 -16.17
C VAL A 98 -18.73 3.27 -15.04
N ASP A 99 -19.94 3.70 -15.42
CA ASP A 99 -21.10 3.70 -14.52
C ASP A 99 -21.66 2.26 -14.48
N PHE A 100 -21.49 1.63 -13.34
CA PHE A 100 -21.91 0.24 -13.11
C PHE A 100 -23.32 0.12 -12.50
N THR A 101 -23.94 1.25 -12.16
CA THR A 101 -25.26 1.26 -11.50
C THR A 101 -26.36 0.57 -12.32
N PRO A 102 -26.36 0.61 -13.68
CA PRO A 102 -27.37 -0.10 -14.46
C PRO A 102 -27.40 -1.61 -14.25
N PHE A 103 -26.26 -2.22 -13.84
CA PHE A 103 -26.16 -3.67 -13.65
C PHE A 103 -26.82 -4.19 -12.37
N TYR A 104 -27.19 -3.30 -11.42
CA TYR A 104 -27.91 -3.72 -10.22
C TYR A 104 -29.26 -4.39 -10.53
N LYS A 105 -29.91 -4.03 -11.63
CA LYS A 105 -31.17 -4.66 -12.07
C LYS A 105 -31.04 -6.16 -12.33
N ASP A 106 -29.87 -6.57 -12.82
CA ASP A 106 -29.56 -7.95 -13.22
C ASP A 106 -28.68 -8.66 -12.19
N LYS A 107 -28.45 -8.07 -11.03
CA LYS A 107 -27.53 -8.54 -10.00
C LYS A 107 -27.73 -10.01 -9.63
N ASN A 108 -28.97 -10.40 -9.37
CA ASN A 108 -29.28 -11.77 -8.96
C ASN A 108 -29.01 -12.79 -10.07
N GLU A 109 -29.25 -12.44 -11.33
CA GLU A 109 -28.92 -13.27 -12.48
C GLU A 109 -27.41 -13.41 -12.64
N ILE A 110 -26.66 -12.29 -12.51
CA ILE A 110 -25.20 -12.25 -12.57
C ILE A 110 -24.61 -13.17 -11.49
N TYR A 111 -25.10 -13.10 -10.24
CA TYR A 111 -24.62 -13.94 -9.14
C TYR A 111 -24.99 -15.43 -9.35
N THR A 112 -26.20 -15.70 -9.84
CA THR A 112 -26.61 -17.07 -10.16
C THR A 112 -25.70 -17.67 -11.24
N GLN A 113 -25.37 -16.91 -12.27
CA GLN A 113 -24.48 -17.36 -13.33
C GLN A 113 -23.05 -17.58 -12.82
N ALA A 114 -22.54 -16.68 -11.95
CA ALA A 114 -21.23 -16.83 -11.32
C ALA A 114 -21.14 -18.09 -10.43
N TRP A 115 -22.23 -18.44 -9.76
CA TRP A 115 -22.31 -19.70 -9.02
C TRP A 115 -22.31 -20.92 -9.94
N ILE A 116 -23.14 -20.91 -10.99
CA ILE A 116 -23.24 -22.02 -11.93
C ILE A 116 -21.91 -22.29 -12.64
N ASP A 117 -21.24 -21.24 -13.11
CA ASP A 117 -20.03 -21.36 -13.93
C ASP A 117 -18.76 -21.57 -13.09
N PHE A 118 -18.66 -20.94 -11.91
CA PHE A 118 -17.42 -20.85 -11.13
C PHE A 118 -17.56 -21.16 -9.65
N GLN A 119 -18.74 -21.48 -9.15
CA GLN A 119 -19.02 -21.73 -7.73
C GLN A 119 -18.71 -20.52 -6.83
N VAL A 120 -18.90 -19.31 -7.34
CA VAL A 120 -18.74 -18.08 -6.55
C VAL A 120 -19.96 -17.88 -5.65
N ASP A 121 -19.76 -17.98 -4.34
CA ASP A 121 -20.81 -17.72 -3.35
C ASP A 121 -21.03 -16.22 -3.19
N SER A 122 -22.24 -15.76 -3.49
CA SER A 122 -22.68 -14.37 -3.24
C SER A 122 -23.88 -14.28 -2.29
N LEU A 123 -24.30 -15.42 -1.69
CA LEU A 123 -25.45 -15.44 -0.77
C LEU A 123 -25.13 -14.80 0.58
N HIS A 124 -23.86 -14.83 0.99
CA HIS A 124 -23.37 -14.25 2.24
C HIS A 124 -22.78 -12.85 2.04
N ALA A 125 -23.15 -12.21 0.93
CA ALA A 125 -22.67 -10.86 0.59
C ALA A 125 -23.26 -9.80 1.53
N TYR A 126 -22.40 -8.86 1.94
CA TYR A 126 -22.81 -7.68 2.69
C TYR A 126 -21.82 -6.53 2.48
N GLY A 127 -22.19 -5.34 2.95
CA GLY A 127 -21.35 -4.15 2.85
C GLY A 127 -21.09 -3.74 1.40
N ASP A 128 -19.81 -3.62 1.05
CA ASP A 128 -19.33 -3.16 -0.25
C ASP A 128 -19.26 -4.25 -1.34
N TYR A 129 -19.72 -5.46 -1.07
CA TYR A 129 -19.63 -6.58 -2.01
C TYR A 129 -20.41 -6.31 -3.31
N ASP A 130 -21.63 -5.82 -3.21
CA ASP A 130 -22.50 -5.57 -4.37
C ASP A 130 -21.93 -4.47 -5.28
N GLU A 131 -21.42 -3.39 -4.72
CA GLU A 131 -20.80 -2.32 -5.50
C GLU A 131 -19.59 -2.82 -6.27
N ALA A 132 -18.67 -3.49 -5.56
CA ALA A 132 -17.46 -4.03 -6.15
C ALA A 132 -17.75 -5.06 -7.24
N SER A 133 -18.70 -5.97 -7.00
CA SER A 133 -19.08 -7.02 -7.95
C SER A 133 -19.73 -6.44 -9.21
N MET A 134 -20.61 -5.47 -9.08
CA MET A 134 -21.25 -4.82 -10.23
C MET A 134 -20.25 -4.00 -11.04
N PHE A 135 -19.33 -3.29 -10.38
CA PHE A 135 -18.22 -2.62 -11.06
C PHE A 135 -17.35 -3.63 -11.82
N SER A 136 -16.98 -4.72 -11.16
CA SER A 136 -16.16 -5.78 -11.76
C SER A 136 -16.79 -6.37 -13.00
N TYR A 137 -18.09 -6.69 -12.94
CA TYR A 137 -18.86 -7.19 -14.07
C TYR A 137 -18.90 -6.16 -15.21
N ALA A 138 -19.19 -4.89 -14.89
CA ALA A 138 -19.17 -3.79 -15.85
C ALA A 138 -17.82 -3.64 -16.54
N ALA A 139 -16.72 -3.74 -15.80
CA ALA A 139 -15.36 -3.70 -16.36
C ALA A 139 -15.12 -4.84 -17.37
N GLY A 140 -15.58 -6.05 -17.07
CA GLY A 140 -15.56 -7.19 -18.02
C GLY A 140 -16.36 -6.91 -19.29
N LYS A 141 -17.55 -6.31 -19.16
CA LYS A 141 -18.39 -5.90 -20.31
C LYS A 141 -17.72 -4.82 -21.16
N VAL A 142 -17.05 -3.86 -20.54
CA VAL A 142 -16.28 -2.82 -21.24
C VAL A 142 -15.17 -3.44 -22.09
N VAL A 143 -14.42 -4.39 -21.53
CA VAL A 143 -13.34 -5.08 -22.27
C VAL A 143 -13.88 -5.94 -23.39
N GLU A 144 -14.98 -6.68 -23.17
CA GLU A 144 -15.65 -7.44 -24.23
C GLU A 144 -16.08 -6.54 -25.39
N SER A 145 -16.76 -5.42 -25.09
CA SER A 145 -17.20 -4.44 -26.09
C SER A 145 -16.03 -3.89 -26.89
N PHE A 146 -14.96 -3.47 -26.20
CA PHE A 146 -13.76 -2.95 -26.86
C PHE A 146 -13.11 -4.01 -27.76
N TYR A 147 -12.95 -5.23 -27.26
CA TYR A 147 -12.33 -6.33 -27.99
C TYR A 147 -13.12 -6.65 -29.26
N ARG A 148 -14.43 -6.83 -29.16
CA ARG A 148 -15.27 -7.17 -30.31
C ARG A 148 -15.34 -6.07 -31.37
N TYR A 149 -15.18 -4.80 -30.96
CA TYR A 149 -15.22 -3.67 -31.88
C TYR A 149 -13.88 -3.39 -32.55
N ASN A 150 -12.77 -3.43 -31.80
CA ASN A 150 -11.47 -2.92 -32.27
C ASN A 150 -10.45 -4.01 -32.59
N LEU A 151 -10.59 -5.23 -32.04
CA LEU A 151 -9.54 -6.24 -32.04
C LEU A 151 -9.99 -7.52 -32.71
N THR A 152 -9.03 -8.42 -32.93
CA THR A 152 -9.23 -9.71 -33.57
C THR A 152 -8.57 -10.81 -32.76
N MET A 153 -8.83 -12.07 -33.13
CA MET A 153 -8.21 -13.25 -32.51
C MET A 153 -6.68 -13.32 -32.69
N SER A 154 -6.09 -12.51 -33.58
CA SER A 154 -4.64 -12.42 -33.76
C SER A 154 -3.96 -11.49 -32.72
N ASP A 155 -4.75 -10.60 -32.09
CA ASP A 155 -4.24 -9.66 -31.10
C ASP A 155 -4.07 -10.38 -29.75
N LYS A 156 -2.87 -10.24 -29.15
CA LYS A 156 -2.56 -10.75 -27.82
C LYS A 156 -3.02 -9.76 -26.78
N VAL A 157 -4.10 -10.07 -26.09
CA VAL A 157 -4.76 -9.18 -25.14
C VAL A 157 -4.65 -9.74 -23.74
N ILE A 158 -4.25 -8.88 -22.79
CA ILE A 158 -4.24 -9.14 -21.36
C ILE A 158 -5.36 -8.35 -20.69
N TYR A 159 -6.09 -9.00 -19.79
CA TYR A 159 -6.93 -8.37 -18.78
C TYR A 159 -6.39 -8.69 -17.40
N GLN A 160 -5.94 -7.68 -16.66
CA GLN A 160 -5.46 -7.82 -15.28
C GLN A 160 -6.46 -7.22 -14.29
N ALA A 161 -6.97 -8.05 -13.40
CA ALA A 161 -7.88 -7.68 -12.33
C ALA A 161 -7.12 -7.55 -11.00
N HIS A 162 -7.34 -6.44 -10.28
CA HIS A 162 -6.69 -6.17 -9.00
C HIS A 162 -7.67 -6.33 -7.85
N GLU A 163 -7.38 -7.23 -6.91
CA GLU A 163 -8.17 -7.56 -5.72
C GLU A 163 -9.48 -8.31 -6.02
N TRP A 164 -10.07 -8.90 -4.97
CA TRP A 164 -11.37 -9.57 -5.04
C TRP A 164 -12.44 -8.69 -5.70
N MET A 165 -12.33 -7.38 -5.50
CA MET A 165 -13.25 -6.37 -6.02
C MET A 165 -13.36 -6.37 -7.55
N THR A 166 -12.42 -6.95 -8.26
CA THR A 166 -12.40 -7.00 -9.74
C THR A 166 -12.35 -8.42 -10.29
N GLY A 167 -12.44 -9.42 -9.42
CA GLY A 167 -12.36 -10.84 -9.82
C GLY A 167 -13.48 -11.29 -10.75
N LEU A 168 -14.72 -10.84 -10.52
CA LEU A 168 -15.88 -11.25 -11.32
C LEU A 168 -15.73 -10.88 -12.81
N GLY A 169 -15.10 -9.74 -13.13
CA GLY A 169 -14.81 -9.33 -14.50
C GLY A 169 -13.83 -10.27 -15.21
N ALA A 170 -12.82 -10.77 -14.49
CA ALA A 170 -11.88 -11.76 -15.02
C ALA A 170 -12.59 -13.09 -15.31
N LEU A 171 -13.44 -13.57 -14.41
CA LEU A 171 -14.24 -14.77 -14.59
C LEU A 171 -15.23 -14.62 -15.75
N TYR A 172 -15.88 -13.45 -15.85
CA TYR A 172 -16.75 -13.14 -16.98
C TYR A 172 -16.03 -13.27 -18.33
N LEU A 173 -14.84 -12.67 -18.45
CA LEU A 173 -14.05 -12.73 -19.69
C LEU A 173 -13.55 -14.13 -20.01
N GLN A 174 -13.19 -14.93 -19.02
CA GLN A 174 -12.84 -16.33 -19.19
C GLN A 174 -13.95 -17.13 -19.91
N LYS A 175 -15.19 -16.81 -19.59
CA LYS A 175 -16.37 -17.49 -20.16
C LYS A 175 -16.77 -16.95 -21.55
N HIS A 176 -16.82 -15.60 -21.67
CA HIS A 176 -17.45 -14.95 -22.81
C HIS A 176 -16.48 -14.49 -23.91
N VAL A 177 -15.19 -14.27 -23.55
CA VAL A 177 -14.14 -13.86 -24.48
C VAL A 177 -12.86 -14.65 -24.17
N PRO A 178 -12.89 -15.98 -24.41
CA PRO A 178 -11.80 -16.88 -24.01
C PRO A 178 -10.45 -16.59 -24.68
N GLU A 179 -10.42 -15.77 -25.72
CA GLU A 179 -9.19 -15.33 -26.39
C GLU A 179 -8.37 -14.35 -25.56
N ILE A 180 -9.01 -13.64 -24.63
CA ILE A 180 -8.31 -12.71 -23.72
C ILE A 180 -7.63 -13.50 -22.62
N ALA A 181 -6.34 -13.27 -22.45
CA ALA A 181 -5.58 -13.82 -21.33
C ALA A 181 -5.86 -13.04 -20.06
N THR A 182 -6.16 -13.75 -18.97
CA THR A 182 -6.57 -13.15 -17.70
C THR A 182 -5.50 -13.29 -16.64
N ILE A 183 -5.26 -12.19 -15.91
CA ILE A 183 -4.40 -12.14 -14.72
C ILE A 183 -5.24 -11.65 -13.55
N PHE A 184 -5.06 -12.28 -12.40
CA PHE A 184 -5.64 -11.82 -11.15
C PHE A 184 -4.52 -11.55 -10.15
N THR A 185 -4.49 -10.34 -9.58
CA THR A 185 -3.53 -9.94 -8.56
C THR A 185 -4.24 -9.69 -7.25
N THR A 186 -3.98 -10.54 -6.25
CA THR A 186 -4.40 -10.26 -4.88
C THR A 186 -3.30 -9.50 -4.14
N HIS A 187 -3.63 -8.35 -3.58
CA HIS A 187 -2.68 -7.50 -2.84
C HIS A 187 -2.66 -7.82 -1.35
N ALA A 188 -3.73 -8.41 -0.84
CA ALA A 188 -3.85 -8.97 0.50
C ALA A 188 -5.01 -9.96 0.51
N THR A 189 -4.82 -11.13 1.06
CA THR A 189 -5.93 -12.10 1.16
C THR A 189 -7.00 -11.60 2.13
N THR A 190 -8.25 -11.68 1.72
CA THR A 190 -9.40 -11.23 2.53
C THR A 190 -9.42 -11.92 3.89
N THR A 191 -9.20 -13.24 3.89
CA THR A 191 -9.26 -14.06 5.11
C THR A 191 -8.10 -13.75 6.05
N ALA A 192 -6.84 -13.66 5.56
CA ALA A 192 -5.70 -13.32 6.41
C ALA A 192 -5.83 -11.92 7.03
N ARG A 193 -6.25 -10.94 6.22
CA ARG A 193 -6.52 -9.58 6.72
C ARG A 193 -7.58 -9.61 7.84
N SER A 194 -8.62 -10.42 7.69
CA SER A 194 -9.68 -10.55 8.69
C SER A 194 -9.21 -11.28 9.96
N ILE A 195 -8.36 -12.31 9.84
CA ILE A 195 -7.73 -12.98 10.98
C ILE A 195 -6.89 -11.98 11.79
N ALA A 196 -5.99 -11.27 11.12
CA ALA A 196 -5.13 -10.27 11.75
C ALA A 196 -5.94 -9.10 12.35
N GLY A 197 -6.94 -8.61 11.62
CA GLY A 197 -7.82 -7.51 12.06
C GLY A 197 -8.69 -7.85 13.26
N ASN A 198 -9.00 -9.12 13.46
CA ASN A 198 -9.73 -9.62 14.64
C ASN A 198 -8.81 -10.09 15.78
N ASN A 199 -7.55 -9.70 15.77
CA ASN A 199 -6.56 -10.03 16.78
C ASN A 199 -6.33 -11.55 17.01
N LYS A 200 -6.67 -12.37 16.00
CA LYS A 200 -6.35 -13.80 16.02
C LYS A 200 -4.90 -14.00 15.58
N PRO A 201 -4.18 -15.00 16.14
CA PRO A 201 -2.84 -15.33 15.64
C PRO A 201 -2.93 -15.82 14.19
N LEU A 202 -2.10 -15.27 13.31
CA LEU A 202 -2.14 -15.59 11.89
C LEU A 202 -0.98 -16.49 11.47
N TYR A 203 0.25 -16.04 11.69
CA TYR A 203 1.40 -16.61 10.99
C TYR A 203 1.89 -17.92 11.61
N ASP A 204 1.89 -18.03 12.94
CA ASP A 204 2.30 -19.27 13.62
C ASP A 204 1.29 -20.42 13.44
N TYR A 205 0.07 -20.12 13.00
CA TYR A 205 -0.99 -21.10 12.74
C TYR A 205 -1.46 -21.13 11.29
N LEU A 206 -0.83 -20.39 10.39
CA LEU A 206 -1.27 -20.25 9.01
C LEU A 206 -1.45 -21.61 8.33
N PHE A 207 -0.52 -22.54 8.55
CA PHE A 207 -0.54 -23.90 8.02
C PHE A 207 -1.70 -24.77 8.53
N ALA A 208 -2.32 -24.39 9.64
CA ALA A 208 -3.41 -25.13 10.27
C ALA A 208 -4.79 -24.54 9.96
N TYR A 209 -4.85 -23.33 9.43
CA TYR A 209 -6.11 -22.71 9.06
C TYR A 209 -6.68 -23.30 7.77
N ASN A 210 -8.00 -23.50 7.75
CA ASN A 210 -8.77 -23.72 6.54
C ASN A 210 -9.40 -22.39 6.11
N GLY A 211 -9.09 -21.91 4.91
CA GLY A 211 -9.56 -20.61 4.43
C GLY A 211 -11.07 -20.49 4.33
N ASP A 212 -11.75 -21.54 3.85
CA ASP A 212 -13.21 -21.55 3.72
C ASP A 212 -13.90 -21.55 5.10
N GLN A 213 -13.34 -22.26 6.09
CA GLN A 213 -13.85 -22.23 7.46
C GLN A 213 -13.64 -20.86 8.09
N MET A 214 -12.42 -20.33 8.02
CA MET A 214 -12.08 -19.03 8.62
C MET A 214 -12.87 -17.90 8.01
N SER A 215 -13.13 -17.92 6.70
CA SER A 215 -13.94 -16.92 6.04
C SER A 215 -15.39 -16.90 6.54
N ARG A 216 -15.97 -18.07 6.84
CA ARG A 216 -17.30 -18.17 7.47
C ARG A 216 -17.29 -17.63 8.90
N GLU A 217 -16.32 -18.05 9.71
CA GLU A 217 -16.19 -17.60 11.11
C GLU A 217 -16.01 -16.08 11.22
N LEU A 218 -15.31 -15.47 10.26
CA LEU A 218 -15.01 -14.04 10.23
C LEU A 218 -15.99 -13.23 9.38
N ASN A 219 -17.03 -13.86 8.84
CA ASN A 219 -18.08 -13.23 8.05
C ASN A 219 -17.56 -12.51 6.78
N VAL A 220 -16.63 -13.15 6.06
CA VAL A 220 -16.07 -12.66 4.79
C VAL A 220 -16.20 -13.71 3.67
N GLU A 221 -17.16 -14.61 3.78
CA GLU A 221 -17.32 -15.80 2.95
C GLU A 221 -17.45 -15.48 1.46
N SER A 222 -18.33 -14.53 1.09
CA SER A 222 -18.52 -14.17 -0.31
C SER A 222 -17.29 -13.49 -0.92
N LYS A 223 -16.62 -12.62 -0.16
CA LYS A 223 -15.36 -11.98 -0.59
C LYS A 223 -14.25 -13.02 -0.78
N HIS A 224 -14.14 -13.94 0.14
CA HIS A 224 -13.20 -15.07 0.05
C HIS A 224 -13.51 -15.97 -1.14
N SER A 225 -14.79 -16.30 -1.34
CA SER A 225 -15.22 -17.15 -2.44
C SER A 225 -14.83 -16.58 -3.80
N ILE A 226 -15.13 -15.31 -4.06
CA ILE A 226 -14.76 -14.68 -5.33
C ILE A 226 -13.25 -14.59 -5.51
N GLU A 227 -12.50 -14.27 -4.45
CA GLU A 227 -11.03 -14.23 -4.47
C GLU A 227 -10.45 -15.61 -4.81
N LYS A 228 -10.87 -16.65 -4.10
CA LYS A 228 -10.42 -18.03 -4.29
C LYS A 228 -10.76 -18.56 -5.69
N GLN A 229 -12.01 -18.40 -6.13
CA GLN A 229 -12.43 -18.89 -7.44
C GLN A 229 -11.72 -18.14 -8.58
N THR A 230 -11.52 -16.84 -8.44
CA THR A 230 -10.76 -16.08 -9.44
C THR A 230 -9.31 -16.56 -9.52
N ALA A 231 -8.64 -16.75 -8.38
CA ALA A 231 -7.27 -17.26 -8.32
C ALA A 231 -7.11 -18.63 -9.01
N HIS A 232 -8.11 -19.51 -8.89
CA HIS A 232 -8.08 -20.85 -9.48
C HIS A 232 -8.40 -20.89 -10.97
N HIS A 233 -9.12 -19.92 -11.52
CA HIS A 233 -9.60 -19.96 -12.90
C HIS A 233 -8.83 -19.08 -13.88
N VAL A 234 -8.16 -18.01 -13.43
CA VAL A 234 -7.39 -17.14 -14.33
C VAL A 234 -6.19 -17.84 -14.96
N ASP A 235 -5.70 -17.29 -16.06
CA ASP A 235 -4.54 -17.84 -16.79
C ASP A 235 -3.22 -17.60 -16.03
N CYS A 236 -3.15 -16.55 -15.19
CA CYS A 236 -2.02 -16.29 -14.31
C CYS A 236 -2.52 -15.68 -13.00
N PHE A 237 -2.32 -16.37 -11.90
CA PHE A 237 -2.56 -15.86 -10.56
C PHE A 237 -1.30 -15.21 -10.00
N THR A 238 -1.41 -14.02 -9.44
CA THR A 238 -0.28 -13.25 -8.94
C THR A 238 -0.57 -12.63 -7.58
N THR A 239 0.47 -12.35 -6.83
CA THR A 239 0.42 -11.59 -5.58
C THR A 239 1.65 -10.71 -5.45
N VAL A 240 1.75 -9.90 -4.39
CA VAL A 240 2.71 -8.81 -4.28
C VAL A 240 3.96 -9.13 -3.45
N SER A 241 3.98 -10.26 -2.75
CA SER A 241 5.12 -10.64 -1.90
C SER A 241 5.09 -12.11 -1.53
N ASP A 242 6.22 -12.62 -1.04
CA ASP A 242 6.32 -14.01 -0.58
C ASP A 242 5.47 -14.27 0.66
N ILE A 243 5.34 -13.28 1.57
CA ILE A 243 4.47 -13.44 2.75
C ILE A 243 3.01 -13.60 2.33
N THR A 244 2.52 -12.79 1.40
CA THR A 244 1.16 -12.91 0.86
C THR A 244 0.99 -14.18 0.03
N ASN A 245 2.04 -14.63 -0.67
CA ASN A 245 2.00 -15.90 -1.40
C ASN A 245 1.81 -17.10 -0.45
N ASN A 246 2.45 -17.08 0.72
CA ASN A 246 2.22 -18.10 1.75
C ASN A 246 0.76 -18.08 2.25
N GLU A 247 0.18 -16.88 2.42
CA GLU A 247 -1.25 -16.75 2.76
C GLU A 247 -2.14 -17.32 1.64
N CYS A 248 -1.85 -17.03 0.39
CA CYS A 248 -2.58 -17.57 -0.76
C CYS A 248 -2.54 -19.09 -0.80
N LYS A 249 -1.37 -19.68 -0.60
CA LYS A 249 -1.19 -21.14 -0.57
C LYS A 249 -2.06 -21.80 0.49
N GLU A 250 -2.07 -21.30 1.70
CA GLU A 250 -2.77 -21.92 2.83
C GLU A 250 -4.27 -21.58 2.88
N LEU A 251 -4.66 -20.37 2.47
CA LEU A 251 -6.04 -19.89 2.62
C LEU A 251 -6.86 -19.95 1.34
N LEU A 252 -6.21 -19.84 0.17
CA LEU A 252 -6.87 -19.96 -1.13
C LEU A 252 -6.63 -21.32 -1.79
N ASP A 253 -5.85 -22.21 -1.18
CA ASP A 253 -5.38 -23.48 -1.75
C ASP A 253 -4.72 -23.29 -3.14
N LYS A 254 -4.08 -22.14 -3.33
CA LYS A 254 -3.45 -21.75 -4.60
C LYS A 254 -2.24 -20.88 -4.38
N GLU A 255 -1.09 -21.36 -4.80
CA GLU A 255 0.14 -20.57 -4.85
C GLU A 255 0.15 -19.67 -6.10
N ALA A 256 0.71 -18.47 -5.99
CA ALA A 256 0.82 -17.56 -7.12
C ALA A 256 1.77 -18.12 -8.20
N ASP A 257 1.40 -17.95 -9.45
CA ASP A 257 2.25 -18.31 -10.58
C ASP A 257 3.45 -17.37 -10.71
N VAL A 258 3.27 -16.09 -10.36
CA VAL A 258 4.32 -15.06 -10.33
C VAL A 258 4.07 -14.12 -9.15
N VAL A 259 5.14 -13.78 -8.42
CA VAL A 259 5.10 -12.73 -7.39
C VAL A 259 5.48 -11.39 -8.00
N LEU A 260 4.55 -10.43 -7.97
CA LEU A 260 4.68 -9.09 -8.54
C LEU A 260 5.01 -8.09 -7.43
N MET A 261 6.28 -7.97 -7.06
CA MET A 261 6.71 -7.04 -6.02
C MET A 261 6.37 -5.59 -6.40
N ASN A 262 5.96 -4.80 -5.41
CA ASN A 262 5.52 -3.43 -5.61
C ASN A 262 6.71 -2.48 -5.72
N GLY A 263 6.98 -2.04 -6.93
CA GLY A 263 7.96 -1.00 -7.20
C GLY A 263 7.44 0.40 -6.89
N PHE A 264 8.29 1.38 -7.11
CA PHE A 264 7.96 2.79 -7.00
C PHE A 264 8.83 3.62 -7.96
N GLU A 265 8.57 4.92 -8.01
CA GLU A 265 9.44 5.91 -8.67
C GLU A 265 10.02 6.86 -7.63
N ASP A 266 11.21 7.37 -7.87
CA ASP A 266 11.92 8.27 -6.95
C ASP A 266 11.97 9.72 -7.43
N ASP A 267 11.16 10.08 -8.42
CA ASP A 267 11.11 11.44 -9.01
C ASP A 267 10.80 12.54 -7.97
N PHE A 268 10.15 12.17 -6.86
CA PHE A 268 9.80 13.07 -5.76
C PHE A 268 10.92 13.25 -4.73
N VAL A 269 12.01 12.50 -4.84
CA VAL A 269 13.15 12.61 -3.92
C VAL A 269 14.11 13.68 -4.42
N PRO A 270 14.37 14.73 -3.64
CA PRO A 270 15.34 15.77 -4.04
C PRO A 270 16.75 15.19 -4.10
N LYS A 271 17.60 15.78 -4.93
CA LYS A 271 18.96 15.28 -5.20
C LYS A 271 20.02 16.37 -4.92
N GLY A 272 21.24 15.93 -4.62
CA GLY A 272 22.38 16.82 -4.40
C GLY A 272 22.18 17.85 -3.29
N GLU A 273 22.52 19.10 -3.57
CA GLU A 273 22.43 20.20 -2.58
C GLU A 273 20.99 20.50 -2.13
N GLU A 274 20.01 20.28 -3.02
CA GLU A 274 18.60 20.45 -2.65
C GLU A 274 18.17 19.44 -1.57
N PHE A 275 18.67 18.22 -1.63
CA PHE A 275 18.40 17.21 -0.59
C PHE A 275 18.90 17.68 0.77
N GLU A 276 20.14 18.15 0.85
CA GLU A 276 20.73 18.59 2.12
C GLU A 276 20.03 19.83 2.67
N LYS A 277 19.64 20.77 1.79
CA LYS A 277 18.87 21.95 2.18
C LYS A 277 17.49 21.57 2.76
N LYS A 278 16.76 20.70 2.07
CA LYS A 278 15.45 20.25 2.54
C LYS A 278 15.55 19.42 3.83
N ARG A 279 16.57 18.57 3.94
CA ARG A 279 16.82 17.83 5.18
C ARG A 279 17.06 18.76 6.37
N LYS A 280 17.92 19.74 6.20
CA LYS A 280 18.21 20.73 7.27
C LYS A 280 16.95 21.50 7.68
N TYR A 281 16.16 21.92 6.71
CA TYR A 281 14.88 22.60 6.93
C TYR A 281 13.90 21.73 7.72
N ALA A 282 13.67 20.49 7.25
CA ALA A 282 12.76 19.55 7.89
C ALA A 282 13.17 19.24 9.34
N ARG A 283 14.47 19.01 9.59
CA ARG A 283 14.97 18.80 10.95
C ARG A 283 14.70 20.00 11.87
N ALA A 284 15.01 21.21 11.39
CA ALA A 284 14.76 22.42 12.15
C ALA A 284 13.27 22.58 12.48
N LEU A 285 12.38 22.29 11.54
CA LEU A 285 10.93 22.36 11.74
C LEU A 285 10.44 21.34 12.78
N LEU A 286 10.89 20.09 12.68
CA LEU A 286 10.51 19.01 13.62
C LEU A 286 11.03 19.28 15.03
N LEU A 287 12.26 19.76 15.17
CA LEU A 287 12.84 20.14 16.47
C LEU A 287 12.15 21.37 17.06
N ASN A 288 11.82 22.37 16.23
CA ASN A 288 11.06 23.53 16.67
C ASN A 288 9.66 23.13 17.19
N LEU A 289 8.96 22.27 16.45
CA LEU A 289 7.68 21.71 16.91
C LEU A 289 7.82 21.05 18.30
N ALA A 290 8.82 20.17 18.44
CA ALA A 290 9.07 19.49 19.71
C ALA A 290 9.37 20.49 20.84
N ASN A 291 10.26 21.46 20.62
CA ASN A 291 10.63 22.46 21.60
C ASN A 291 9.43 23.33 22.03
N LYS A 292 8.61 23.76 21.08
CA LYS A 292 7.40 24.56 21.37
C LYS A 292 6.33 23.79 22.12
N LEU A 293 6.12 22.51 21.76
CA LEU A 293 5.14 21.64 22.42
C LEU A 293 5.59 21.26 23.85
N LEU A 294 6.86 20.90 23.99
CA LEU A 294 7.40 20.30 25.21
C LEU A 294 8.06 21.30 26.18
N GLY A 295 8.29 22.53 25.72
CA GLY A 295 9.05 23.51 26.50
C GLY A 295 10.51 23.07 26.74
N THR A 296 11.16 22.55 25.71
CA THR A 296 12.52 22.03 25.71
C THR A 296 13.44 22.82 24.78
N HIS A 297 14.73 22.54 24.83
CA HIS A 297 15.77 23.18 24.00
C HIS A 297 16.59 22.10 23.27
N LEU A 298 15.90 21.20 22.56
CA LEU A 298 16.53 20.14 21.79
C LEU A 298 17.33 20.74 20.64
N GLY A 299 18.58 20.33 20.51
CA GLY A 299 19.51 20.80 19.48
C GLY A 299 19.68 19.82 18.32
N ASP A 300 20.58 20.16 17.39
CA ASP A 300 20.84 19.41 16.15
C ASP A 300 21.37 17.99 16.39
N ASP A 301 21.94 17.71 17.56
CA ASP A 301 22.40 16.39 17.98
C ASP A 301 21.26 15.44 18.41
N THR A 302 20.04 15.96 18.56
CA THR A 302 18.86 15.16 18.88
C THR A 302 18.56 14.14 17.78
N LEU A 303 18.34 12.90 18.18
CA LEU A 303 17.94 11.84 17.26
C LEU A 303 16.43 11.95 16.97
N ILE A 304 16.09 12.09 15.69
CA ILE A 304 14.69 12.11 15.24
C ILE A 304 14.34 10.72 14.68
N VAL A 305 13.44 10.02 15.37
CA VAL A 305 12.93 8.73 14.93
C VAL A 305 11.43 8.81 14.68
N GLY A 306 10.87 7.96 13.83
CA GLY A 306 9.45 8.03 13.55
C GLY A 306 8.85 6.75 12.98
N THR A 307 7.54 6.64 13.12
CA THR A 307 6.71 5.69 12.38
C THR A 307 5.59 6.43 11.67
N SER A 308 5.10 5.85 10.58
CA SER A 308 4.01 6.42 9.79
C SER A 308 3.19 5.35 9.09
N GLY A 309 2.03 5.72 8.60
CA GLY A 309 1.13 4.83 7.88
C GLY A 309 -0.32 4.98 8.32
N ARG A 310 -1.17 4.01 7.99
CA ARG A 310 -2.56 3.97 8.46
C ARG A 310 -2.61 3.68 9.95
N TYR A 311 -3.64 4.16 10.62
CA TYR A 311 -3.85 3.92 12.05
C TYR A 311 -4.37 2.50 12.31
N GLU A 312 -3.55 1.52 12.03
CA GLU A 312 -3.78 0.10 12.36
C GLU A 312 -2.84 -0.29 13.50
N PHE A 313 -3.24 -0.02 14.73
CA PHE A 313 -2.40 -0.01 15.93
C PHE A 313 -1.53 -1.25 16.11
N LYS A 314 -2.11 -2.45 15.96
CA LYS A 314 -1.39 -3.73 16.04
C LYS A 314 -0.71 -4.08 14.70
N ASN A 315 -1.45 -4.00 13.59
CA ASN A 315 -0.95 -4.47 12.30
C ASN A 315 0.24 -3.67 11.78
N LYS A 316 0.27 -2.35 12.04
CA LYS A 316 1.42 -1.50 11.73
C LYS A 316 2.50 -1.49 12.82
N GLY A 317 2.28 -2.19 13.94
CA GLY A 317 3.24 -2.31 15.02
C GLY A 317 3.43 -1.04 15.85
N ILE A 318 2.45 -0.13 15.85
CA ILE A 318 2.51 1.10 16.65
C ILE A 318 2.65 0.74 18.13
N ASN A 319 1.94 -0.28 18.59
CA ASN A 319 2.02 -0.79 19.95
C ASN A 319 3.44 -1.22 20.35
N VAL A 320 4.11 -2.02 19.52
CA VAL A 320 5.47 -2.49 19.83
C VAL A 320 6.51 -1.37 19.71
N TYR A 321 6.28 -0.40 18.83
CA TYR A 321 7.10 0.80 18.74
C TYR A 321 7.04 1.62 20.04
N LEU A 322 5.85 1.90 20.56
CA LEU A 322 5.67 2.62 21.83
C LEU A 322 6.27 1.86 23.01
N GLU A 323 6.12 0.54 23.05
CA GLU A 323 6.76 -0.31 24.06
C GLU A 323 8.29 -0.21 23.99
N ALA A 324 8.86 -0.26 22.79
CA ALA A 324 10.30 -0.11 22.59
C ALA A 324 10.81 1.27 23.06
N LEU A 325 10.07 2.33 22.76
CA LEU A 325 10.40 3.69 23.24
C LEU A 325 10.33 3.77 24.76
N ASN A 326 9.34 3.15 25.39
CA ASN A 326 9.25 3.08 26.85
C ASN A 326 10.47 2.35 27.46
N ARG A 327 10.89 1.23 26.87
CA ARG A 327 12.12 0.53 27.28
C ARG A 327 13.37 1.37 27.05
N LEU A 328 13.39 2.17 25.99
CA LEU A 328 14.47 3.08 25.67
C LEU A 328 14.64 4.18 26.72
N THR A 329 13.57 4.69 27.34
CA THR A 329 13.64 5.69 28.43
C THR A 329 14.50 5.22 29.59
N ARG A 330 14.56 3.91 29.83
CA ARG A 330 15.30 3.28 30.94
C ARG A 330 16.71 2.82 30.54
N LYS A 331 17.10 3.00 29.26
CA LYS A 331 18.39 2.53 28.76
C LYS A 331 19.51 3.48 29.15
N LYS A 332 20.26 3.15 30.20
CA LYS A 332 21.35 3.99 30.72
C LYS A 332 22.43 4.31 29.68
N SER A 333 22.62 3.44 28.70
CA SER A 333 23.62 3.61 27.64
C SER A 333 23.15 4.52 26.49
N LEU A 334 21.92 5.03 26.53
CA LEU A 334 21.47 6.04 25.58
C LEU A 334 22.18 7.37 25.88
N ASN A 335 22.92 7.87 24.91
CA ASN A 335 23.80 9.05 25.08
C ASN A 335 23.25 10.31 24.42
N ARG A 336 22.12 10.22 23.68
CA ARG A 336 21.49 11.34 22.96
C ARG A 336 20.03 11.51 23.39
N GLU A 337 19.51 12.72 23.24
CA GLU A 337 18.08 12.98 23.26
C GLU A 337 17.43 12.34 22.03
N VAL A 338 16.22 11.83 22.19
CA VAL A 338 15.42 11.20 21.14
C VAL A 338 14.04 11.83 21.09
N VAL A 339 13.65 12.31 19.92
CA VAL A 339 12.26 12.71 19.63
C VAL A 339 11.66 11.67 18.69
N ALA A 340 10.62 11.02 19.16
CA ALA A 340 9.95 9.94 18.45
C ALA A 340 8.58 10.41 17.96
N PHE A 341 8.38 10.39 16.64
CA PHE A 341 7.12 10.78 16.01
C PHE A 341 6.24 9.55 15.70
N VAL A 342 4.94 9.71 15.93
CA VAL A 342 3.89 8.79 15.48
C VAL A 342 3.00 9.55 14.51
N ASN A 343 3.27 9.40 13.22
CA ASN A 343 2.59 10.10 12.13
C ASN A 343 1.52 9.18 11.52
N VAL A 344 0.37 9.06 12.19
CA VAL A 344 -0.75 8.21 11.73
C VAL A 344 -2.06 8.98 11.86
N PRO A 345 -2.87 9.07 10.79
CA PRO A 345 -4.12 9.83 10.83
C PRO A 345 -5.15 9.13 11.72
N GLY A 346 -5.46 9.77 12.85
CA GLY A 346 -6.50 9.34 13.77
C GLY A 346 -7.86 9.98 13.46
N TRP A 347 -8.80 9.85 14.38
CA TRP A 347 -10.06 10.60 14.31
C TRP A 347 -9.81 12.04 14.78
N VAL A 348 -9.15 12.78 13.90
CA VAL A 348 -8.60 14.11 14.16
C VAL A 348 -9.69 15.18 14.16
N GLY A 349 -9.61 16.08 15.15
CA GLY A 349 -10.34 17.33 15.22
C GLY A 349 -9.47 18.51 14.77
N ASP A 350 -9.54 19.62 15.50
CA ASP A 350 -8.85 20.85 15.13
C ASP A 350 -7.35 20.81 15.50
N ALA A 351 -6.55 21.53 14.71
CA ALA A 351 -5.17 21.86 15.07
C ALA A 351 -5.14 22.65 16.38
N ARG A 352 -4.13 22.40 17.22
CA ARG A 352 -4.01 23.04 18.54
C ARG A 352 -3.64 24.51 18.41
N GLU A 353 -4.54 25.38 18.78
CA GLU A 353 -4.34 26.82 18.72
C GLU A 353 -3.23 27.30 19.67
N ASP A 354 -3.11 26.70 20.86
CA ASP A 354 -2.05 27.02 21.83
C ASP A 354 -0.65 26.66 21.31
N LEU A 355 -0.54 25.53 20.58
CA LEU A 355 0.71 25.14 19.92
C LEU A 355 1.03 26.06 18.75
N LYS A 356 0.03 26.40 17.94
CA LYS A 356 0.17 27.31 16.81
C LYS A 356 0.69 28.68 17.24
N GLN A 357 0.11 29.25 18.30
CA GLN A 357 0.58 30.52 18.89
C GLN A 357 2.03 30.44 19.31
N ARG A 358 2.47 29.31 19.93
CA ARG A 358 3.88 29.13 20.28
C ARG A 358 4.80 29.00 19.06
N LEU A 359 4.33 28.33 18.00
CA LEU A 359 5.10 28.19 16.75
C LEU A 359 5.28 29.53 16.02
N GLU A 360 4.28 30.42 16.07
CA GLU A 360 4.33 31.76 15.51
C GLU A 360 5.16 32.73 16.35
N SER A 361 5.41 32.42 17.61
CA SER A 361 6.21 33.23 18.52
C SER A 361 7.70 32.94 18.38
N ASN A 362 8.52 33.98 18.51
CA ASN A 362 9.98 33.87 18.61
C ASN A 362 10.46 33.58 20.04
N GLU A 363 9.54 33.42 21.01
CA GLU A 363 9.89 33.17 22.40
C GLU A 363 10.31 31.73 22.65
N ASP A 364 11.26 31.53 23.54
CA ASP A 364 11.60 30.20 24.05
C ASP A 364 10.71 29.86 25.25
N TYR A 365 10.28 28.61 25.31
CA TYR A 365 9.42 28.11 26.36
C TYR A 365 10.14 27.05 27.20
N ASN A 366 9.99 27.11 28.51
CA ASN A 366 10.58 26.16 29.47
C ASN A 366 9.54 25.27 30.15
N THR A 367 8.27 25.34 29.70
CA THR A 367 7.18 24.55 30.24
C THR A 367 6.40 23.88 29.10
N PRO A 368 6.06 22.61 29.25
CA PRO A 368 5.24 21.93 28.23
C PRO A 368 3.85 22.54 28.17
N LEU A 369 3.21 22.38 27.01
CA LEU A 369 1.77 22.58 26.87
C LEU A 369 1.01 21.49 27.64
N GLU A 370 -0.24 21.72 27.95
CA GLU A 370 -1.15 20.67 28.41
C GLU A 370 -1.22 19.55 27.36
N CYS A 371 -1.30 18.28 27.78
CA CYS A 371 -1.22 17.12 26.88
C CYS A 371 -0.02 17.18 25.92
N PRO A 372 1.22 17.11 26.42
CA PRO A 372 2.44 17.36 25.64
C PRO A 372 2.82 16.21 24.69
N PHE A 373 1.84 15.53 24.12
CA PHE A 373 2.02 14.38 23.26
C PHE A 373 1.45 14.59 21.87
N ILE A 374 0.57 15.58 21.66
CA ILE A 374 -0.30 15.62 20.50
C ILE A 374 -0.32 17.02 19.86
N THR A 375 -0.34 17.03 18.54
CA THR A 375 -0.34 18.27 17.74
C THR A 375 -1.75 18.76 17.38
N HIS A 376 -2.72 17.86 17.36
CA HIS A 376 -4.12 18.15 17.03
C HIS A 376 -5.02 17.48 18.05
N TRP A 377 -6.13 18.11 18.38
CA TRP A 377 -7.13 17.48 19.23
C TRP A 377 -7.80 16.32 18.48
N LEU A 378 -8.15 15.27 19.22
CA LEU A 378 -8.94 14.17 18.68
C LEU A 378 -10.40 14.33 19.10
N HIS A 379 -11.33 13.87 18.28
CA HIS A 379 -12.74 13.83 18.66
C HIS A 379 -12.98 12.93 19.88
N ASN A 380 -12.12 11.96 20.12
CA ASN A 380 -12.15 11.09 21.29
C ASN A 380 -10.79 11.01 21.99
N MET A 381 -10.46 12.02 22.79
CA MET A 381 -9.22 12.09 23.56
C MET A 381 -9.12 11.01 24.67
N SER A 382 -10.25 10.49 25.13
CA SER A 382 -10.28 9.56 26.27
C SER A 382 -10.15 8.08 25.89
N HIS A 383 -10.19 7.75 24.60
CA HIS A 383 -10.17 6.37 24.10
C HIS A 383 -9.37 6.21 22.80
N ASP A 384 -8.29 6.96 22.65
CA ASP A 384 -7.35 6.78 21.55
C ASP A 384 -6.26 5.79 21.95
N GLN A 385 -5.98 4.81 21.08
CA GLN A 385 -5.06 3.71 21.38
C GLN A 385 -3.62 4.16 21.64
N VAL A 386 -3.14 5.21 20.94
CA VAL A 386 -1.79 5.76 21.16
C VAL A 386 -1.74 6.46 22.51
N LEU A 387 -2.71 7.35 22.80
CA LEU A 387 -2.76 8.09 24.08
C LEU A 387 -2.98 7.15 25.27
N ASP A 388 -3.85 6.17 25.14
CA ASP A 388 -4.10 5.16 26.18
C ASP A 388 -2.83 4.35 26.48
N MET A 389 -2.08 3.97 25.44
CA MET A 389 -0.83 3.24 25.64
C MET A 389 0.25 4.10 26.27
N LEU A 390 0.41 5.35 25.86
CA LEU A 390 1.35 6.28 26.52
C LEU A 390 1.05 6.44 28.01
N LYS A 391 -0.22 6.56 28.35
CA LYS A 391 -0.70 6.59 29.73
C LYS A 391 -0.42 5.28 30.47
N TYR A 392 -0.74 4.15 29.87
CA TYR A 392 -0.47 2.81 30.43
C TYR A 392 1.03 2.59 30.71
N LEU A 393 1.89 3.02 29.80
CA LEU A 393 3.34 2.94 29.91
C LEU A 393 3.94 4.00 30.85
N ASN A 394 3.11 4.89 31.40
CA ASN A 394 3.52 6.00 32.25
C ASN A 394 4.58 6.91 31.58
N MET A 395 4.46 7.12 30.28
CA MET A 395 5.31 8.06 29.54
C MET A 395 4.75 9.47 29.69
N SER A 396 5.57 10.41 30.16
CA SER A 396 5.12 11.76 30.51
C SER A 396 5.75 12.88 29.68
N ASN A 397 6.69 12.57 28.79
CA ASN A 397 7.54 13.57 28.12
C ASN A 397 8.21 14.55 29.10
N SER A 398 8.54 14.05 30.31
CA SER A 398 9.17 14.90 31.33
C SER A 398 10.53 15.44 30.84
N PRO A 399 10.97 16.63 31.31
CA PRO A 399 12.25 17.21 30.90
C PRO A 399 13.46 16.27 31.13
N GLU A 400 13.39 15.42 32.16
CA GLU A 400 14.45 14.48 32.53
C GLU A 400 14.52 13.24 31.62
N SER A 401 13.41 12.91 30.93
CA SER A 401 13.40 11.80 30.00
C SER A 401 14.17 12.14 28.73
N LYS A 402 15.14 11.32 28.36
CA LYS A 402 15.83 11.46 27.07
C LYS A 402 14.98 11.08 25.85
N VAL A 403 13.83 10.47 26.06
CA VAL A 403 12.93 10.05 24.98
C VAL A 403 11.62 10.81 25.07
N LYS A 404 11.30 11.55 24.04
CA LYS A 404 10.04 12.27 23.88
C LYS A 404 9.22 11.65 22.78
N VAL A 405 7.90 11.54 22.96
CA VAL A 405 6.98 10.99 21.96
C VAL A 405 5.99 12.07 21.54
N ILE A 406 5.86 12.28 20.24
CA ILE A 406 4.92 13.24 19.66
C ILE A 406 4.02 12.51 18.67
N PHE A 407 2.73 12.54 18.95
CA PHE A 407 1.68 11.99 18.09
C PHE A 407 1.14 13.09 17.16
N VAL A 408 1.25 12.87 15.86
CA VAL A 408 0.73 13.74 14.79
C VAL A 408 -0.44 13.01 14.13
N PRO A 409 -1.69 13.20 14.61
CA PRO A 409 -2.83 12.38 14.22
C PRO A 409 -3.56 12.87 12.97
N CYS A 410 -2.89 13.58 12.08
CA CYS A 410 -3.47 14.13 10.86
C CYS A 410 -2.79 13.61 9.61
N TYR A 411 -3.45 13.79 8.47
CA TYR A 411 -2.78 13.64 7.18
C TYR A 411 -1.82 14.80 6.96
N LEU A 412 -0.58 14.47 6.59
CA LEU A 412 0.46 15.45 6.26
C LEU A 412 0.40 15.74 4.76
N ASP A 413 -0.54 16.59 4.39
CA ASP A 413 -0.84 16.98 3.00
C ASP A 413 -0.40 18.42 2.65
N GLY A 414 0.27 19.09 3.58
CA GLY A 414 0.71 20.48 3.45
C GLY A 414 -0.26 21.51 4.01
N ASN A 415 -1.41 21.10 4.56
CA ASN A 415 -2.46 22.01 5.05
C ASN A 415 -3.02 21.59 6.41
N ASP A 416 -2.21 20.93 7.24
CA ASP A 416 -2.66 20.41 8.54
C ASP A 416 -2.87 21.47 9.63
N GLY A 417 -2.39 22.70 9.43
CA GLY A 417 -2.55 23.82 10.37
C GLY A 417 -1.49 23.91 11.46
N ILE A 418 -0.55 22.99 11.53
CA ILE A 418 0.59 22.98 12.48
C ILE A 418 1.91 22.94 11.73
N LEU A 419 2.20 21.87 10.99
CA LEU A 419 3.43 21.69 10.24
C LEU A 419 3.34 22.30 8.84
N ASN A 420 2.18 22.18 8.20
CA ASN A 420 1.86 22.67 6.86
C ASN A 420 2.87 22.23 5.78
N GLU A 421 3.42 21.04 5.97
CA GLU A 421 4.36 20.38 5.06
C GLU A 421 3.84 18.99 4.68
N THR A 422 4.24 18.50 3.51
CA THR A 422 3.88 17.15 3.12
C THR A 422 4.67 16.10 3.89
N TYR A 423 4.17 14.89 3.95
CA TYR A 423 4.88 13.77 4.57
C TYR A 423 6.30 13.61 4.03
N TYR A 424 6.50 13.77 2.71
CA TYR A 424 7.82 13.66 2.08
C TYR A 424 8.76 14.81 2.43
N ASP A 425 8.24 16.03 2.63
CA ASP A 425 9.03 17.17 3.09
C ASP A 425 9.47 17.03 4.55
N LEU A 426 8.81 16.18 5.34
CA LEU A 426 9.13 15.94 6.74
C LEU A 426 10.01 14.72 6.97
N ILE A 427 9.74 13.58 6.28
CA ILE A 427 10.50 12.33 6.50
C ILE A 427 11.98 12.51 6.19
N ILE A 428 12.34 13.34 5.23
CA ILE A 428 13.73 13.65 4.88
C ILE A 428 14.55 14.17 6.08
N GLY A 429 13.89 14.76 7.07
CA GLY A 429 14.49 15.25 8.31
C GLY A 429 14.76 14.19 9.37
N ALA A 430 14.19 13.00 9.24
CA ALA A 430 14.39 11.93 10.21
C ALA A 430 15.78 11.29 10.12
N ASP A 431 16.20 10.64 11.20
CA ASP A 431 17.44 9.89 11.27
C ASP A 431 17.22 8.39 11.08
N LEU A 432 16.12 7.86 11.62
CA LEU A 432 15.78 6.45 11.59
C LEU A 432 14.25 6.31 11.59
N SER A 433 13.71 5.45 10.77
CA SER A 433 12.28 5.13 10.77
C SER A 433 12.02 3.71 11.26
N VAL A 434 10.90 3.49 11.94
CA VAL A 434 10.57 2.23 12.59
C VAL A 434 9.18 1.77 12.16
N TYR A 435 9.11 0.68 11.42
CA TYR A 435 7.88 0.09 10.88
C TYR A 435 7.76 -1.39 11.28
N PRO A 436 7.50 -1.68 12.55
CA PRO A 436 7.57 -3.06 13.06
C PRO A 436 6.25 -3.80 12.81
N SER A 437 5.80 -3.80 11.56
CA SER A 437 4.51 -4.33 11.15
C SER A 437 4.34 -5.81 11.49
N TYR A 438 3.14 -6.17 11.94
CA TYR A 438 2.69 -7.53 12.11
C TYR A 438 1.97 -8.04 10.85
N TYR A 439 1.18 -7.19 10.19
CA TYR A 439 0.49 -7.51 8.94
C TYR A 439 0.78 -6.43 7.89
N GLU A 440 1.60 -6.75 6.92
CA GLU A 440 2.03 -5.83 5.86
C GLU A 440 2.33 -6.57 4.57
N PRO A 441 1.39 -6.67 3.62
CA PRO A 441 1.60 -7.40 2.36
C PRO A 441 2.84 -6.95 1.58
N TRP A 442 3.13 -5.65 1.56
CA TRP A 442 4.37 -5.11 0.98
C TRP A 442 5.12 -4.22 1.97
N GLY A 443 4.73 -2.96 2.12
CA GLY A 443 5.35 -1.96 2.98
C GLY A 443 5.98 -0.83 2.20
N TYR A 444 5.17 0.08 1.70
CA TYR A 444 5.65 1.29 1.04
C TYR A 444 6.35 2.25 2.00
N THR A 445 5.90 2.34 3.24
CA THR A 445 6.48 3.28 4.22
C THR A 445 7.96 3.05 4.51
N PRO A 446 8.47 1.82 4.75
CA PRO A 446 9.91 1.60 4.85
C PRO A 446 10.64 1.82 3.52
N LEU A 447 10.03 1.51 2.39
CA LEU A 447 10.62 1.76 1.06
C LEU A 447 10.77 3.26 0.78
N GLU A 448 9.75 4.06 1.07
CA GLU A 448 9.80 5.53 0.96
C GLU A 448 10.85 6.13 1.89
N SER A 449 10.93 5.63 3.13
CA SER A 449 11.94 6.06 4.10
C SER A 449 13.36 5.91 3.54
N VAL A 450 13.69 4.72 3.03
CA VAL A 450 15.05 4.47 2.49
C VAL A 450 15.31 5.23 1.18
N ALA A 451 14.28 5.55 0.40
CA ALA A 451 14.40 6.44 -0.76
C ALA A 451 14.86 7.84 -0.35
N PHE A 452 14.40 8.35 0.80
CA PHE A 452 14.87 9.61 1.41
C PHE A 452 16.16 9.45 2.22
N LYS A 453 16.92 8.38 2.02
CA LYS A 453 18.16 8.07 2.74
C LYS A 453 17.96 8.01 4.27
N VAL A 454 16.78 7.64 4.71
CA VAL A 454 16.48 7.41 6.13
C VAL A 454 16.45 5.90 6.36
N PRO A 455 17.44 5.34 7.08
CA PRO A 455 17.45 3.92 7.40
C PRO A 455 16.17 3.49 8.09
N ALA A 456 15.74 2.27 7.85
CA ALA A 456 14.48 1.76 8.34
C ALA A 456 14.64 0.47 9.16
N ILE A 457 13.79 0.32 10.17
CA ILE A 457 13.56 -0.94 10.87
C ILE A 457 12.21 -1.47 10.39
N THR A 458 12.18 -2.70 9.91
CA THR A 458 10.95 -3.41 9.51
C THR A 458 10.98 -4.85 10.01
N THR A 459 10.03 -5.68 9.62
CA THR A 459 9.95 -7.09 10.03
C THR A 459 9.92 -8.02 8.83
N ASP A 460 10.17 -9.30 9.06
CA ASP A 460 10.01 -10.36 8.06
C ASP A 460 8.54 -10.79 7.83
N LEU A 461 7.59 -10.17 8.54
CA LEU A 461 6.15 -10.24 8.23
C LEU A 461 5.68 -9.15 7.26
N ALA A 462 6.59 -8.26 6.85
CA ALA A 462 6.36 -7.31 5.77
C ALA A 462 7.02 -7.82 4.48
N GLY A 463 6.31 -7.73 3.36
CA GLY A 463 6.82 -8.17 2.06
C GLY A 463 8.14 -7.49 1.68
N PHE A 464 8.25 -6.18 1.93
CA PHE A 464 9.49 -5.42 1.73
C PHE A 464 10.64 -5.96 2.57
N GLY A 465 10.42 -6.30 3.84
CA GLY A 465 11.44 -6.88 4.72
C GLY A 465 11.94 -8.23 4.19
N LEU A 466 11.04 -9.12 3.78
CA LEU A 466 11.42 -10.39 3.15
C LEU A 466 12.21 -10.20 1.85
N TRP A 467 11.79 -9.23 1.03
CA TRP A 467 12.53 -8.91 -0.19
C TRP A 467 13.94 -8.40 0.12
N VAL A 468 14.12 -7.55 1.13
CA VAL A 468 15.45 -7.09 1.56
C VAL A 468 16.31 -8.27 2.02
N ASN A 469 15.78 -9.20 2.81
CA ASN A 469 16.48 -10.42 3.22
C ASN A 469 16.93 -11.24 2.00
N SER A 470 16.05 -11.43 1.03
CA SER A 470 16.37 -12.14 -0.21
C SER A 470 17.45 -11.41 -1.03
N LEU A 471 17.36 -10.08 -1.13
CA LEU A 471 18.31 -9.24 -1.85
C LEU A 471 19.72 -9.32 -1.25
N LYS A 472 19.81 -9.39 0.08
CA LYS A 472 21.09 -9.44 0.82
C LYS A 472 21.62 -10.86 1.00
N GLY A 473 20.75 -11.87 0.92
CA GLY A 473 21.10 -13.26 1.23
C GLY A 473 21.24 -13.57 2.72
N HIS A 474 20.83 -12.63 3.57
CA HIS A 474 20.77 -12.74 5.03
C HIS A 474 19.70 -11.77 5.60
N PRO A 475 19.26 -11.94 6.86
CA PRO A 475 18.41 -10.95 7.50
C PRO A 475 19.04 -9.56 7.49
N GLY A 476 18.31 -8.56 6.98
CA GLY A 476 18.81 -7.19 6.87
C GLY A 476 19.31 -6.64 8.21
N THR A 477 20.45 -5.96 8.19
CA THR A 477 21.08 -5.34 9.35
C THR A 477 20.97 -3.82 9.30
N LEU A 478 21.33 -3.15 10.39
CA LEU A 478 21.36 -1.68 10.42
C LEU A 478 22.37 -1.13 9.40
N GLU A 479 23.53 -1.77 9.26
CA GLU A 479 24.59 -1.40 8.33
C GLU A 479 24.14 -1.52 6.86
N ASP A 480 23.22 -2.42 6.58
CA ASP A 480 22.59 -2.54 5.25
C ASP A 480 21.66 -1.36 4.91
N GLY A 481 21.29 -0.55 5.89
CA GLY A 481 20.31 0.54 5.75
C GLY A 481 18.86 0.12 6.02
N VAL A 482 18.59 -1.18 6.15
CA VAL A 482 17.31 -1.74 6.55
C VAL A 482 17.52 -2.87 7.53
N LYS A 483 17.14 -2.66 8.79
CA LYS A 483 17.10 -3.71 9.81
C LYS A 483 15.80 -4.49 9.67
N VAL A 484 15.90 -5.79 9.40
CA VAL A 484 14.73 -6.69 9.34
C VAL A 484 14.69 -7.55 10.60
N ILE A 485 13.64 -7.38 11.39
CA ILE A 485 13.44 -8.10 12.64
C ILE A 485 12.57 -9.33 12.38
N HIS A 486 12.98 -10.46 12.92
CA HIS A 486 12.11 -11.65 12.96
C HIS A 486 10.92 -11.41 13.88
N ARG A 487 9.70 -11.50 13.36
CA ARG A 487 8.46 -11.32 14.10
C ARG A 487 7.55 -12.54 13.99
N THR A 488 6.95 -12.93 15.13
CA THR A 488 5.96 -13.99 15.24
C THR A 488 4.71 -13.49 15.96
N ASP A 489 3.70 -14.33 16.10
CA ASP A 489 2.51 -14.01 16.90
C ASP A 489 2.83 -13.78 18.40
N TYR A 490 3.97 -14.30 18.91
CA TYR A 490 4.24 -14.38 20.34
C TYR A 490 5.54 -13.69 20.80
N ASN A 491 6.37 -13.18 19.90
CA ASN A 491 7.65 -12.58 20.27
C ASN A 491 7.62 -11.04 20.39
N TYR A 492 6.48 -10.49 20.76
CA TYR A 492 6.28 -9.04 20.95
C TYR A 492 7.38 -8.39 21.82
N SER A 493 7.74 -9.04 22.92
CA SER A 493 8.74 -8.52 23.86
C SER A 493 10.12 -8.46 23.25
N GLU A 494 10.54 -9.50 22.54
CA GLU A 494 11.84 -9.57 21.86
C GLU A 494 11.93 -8.52 20.75
N VAL A 495 10.86 -8.33 19.98
CA VAL A 495 10.81 -7.29 18.94
C VAL A 495 11.00 -5.90 19.55
N ALA A 496 10.31 -5.59 20.66
CA ALA A 496 10.47 -4.32 21.37
C ALA A 496 11.93 -4.12 21.86
N ASP A 497 12.57 -5.16 22.37
CA ASP A 497 13.96 -5.11 22.79
C ASP A 497 14.92 -4.87 21.63
N VAL A 498 14.72 -5.55 20.50
CA VAL A 498 15.56 -5.35 19.30
C VAL A 498 15.42 -3.93 18.77
N ILE A 499 14.20 -3.35 18.71
CA ILE A 499 14.00 -1.95 18.31
C ILE A 499 14.74 -1.02 19.25
N ARG A 500 14.56 -1.15 20.58
CA ARG A 500 15.27 -0.36 21.60
C ARG A 500 16.79 -0.41 21.40
N ASP A 501 17.34 -1.60 21.23
CA ASP A 501 18.78 -1.79 21.12
C ASP A 501 19.31 -1.23 19.80
N THR A 502 18.59 -1.41 18.69
CA THR A 502 18.95 -0.83 17.39
C THR A 502 18.96 0.72 17.43
N ILE A 503 17.98 1.35 18.07
CA ILE A 503 17.98 2.82 18.26
C ILE A 503 19.17 3.24 19.14
N THR A 504 19.46 2.49 20.20
CA THR A 504 20.60 2.77 21.10
C THR A 504 21.95 2.65 20.37
N GLU A 505 22.08 1.65 19.52
CA GLU A 505 23.26 1.43 18.67
C GLU A 505 23.43 2.58 17.67
N PHE A 506 22.38 2.89 16.93
CA PHE A 506 22.38 3.98 15.96
C PHE A 506 22.75 5.34 16.60
N ALA A 507 22.24 5.61 17.81
CA ALA A 507 22.54 6.85 18.55
C ALA A 507 24.03 7.04 18.88
N LYS A 508 24.82 5.97 18.91
CA LYS A 508 26.25 5.99 19.25
C LYS A 508 27.16 6.06 18.02
N LEU A 509 26.62 5.85 16.82
CA LEU A 509 27.42 5.81 15.61
C LEU A 509 28.01 7.19 15.28
N PRO A 510 29.27 7.24 14.84
CA PRO A 510 29.86 8.47 14.32
C PRO A 510 29.18 8.83 12.98
N GLU A 511 29.16 10.11 12.66
CA GLU A 511 28.52 10.63 11.45
C GLU A 511 29.00 9.94 10.16
N SER A 512 30.29 9.58 10.09
CA SER A 512 30.85 8.87 8.93
C SER A 512 30.19 7.51 8.69
N GLU A 513 29.85 6.75 9.74
CA GLU A 513 29.13 5.47 9.64
C GLU A 513 27.67 5.70 9.32
N VAL A 514 27.03 6.69 9.92
CA VAL A 514 25.66 7.08 9.62
C VAL A 514 25.49 7.41 8.12
N GLN A 515 26.43 8.14 7.53
CA GLN A 515 26.40 8.47 6.09
C GLN A 515 26.52 7.21 5.21
N ILE A 516 27.32 6.23 5.60
CA ILE A 516 27.41 4.93 4.88
C ILE A 516 26.07 4.20 4.94
N ILE A 517 25.47 4.11 6.13
CA ILE A 517 24.15 3.45 6.33
C ILE A 517 23.07 4.15 5.50
N ARG A 518 23.06 5.47 5.48
CA ARG A 518 22.12 6.27 4.66
C ARG A 518 22.29 6.02 3.16
N LYS A 519 23.52 5.88 2.70
CA LYS A 519 23.81 5.51 1.31
C LYS A 519 23.30 4.10 1.01
N ASN A 520 23.58 3.14 1.89
CA ASN A 520 23.14 1.75 1.71
C ASN A 520 21.61 1.66 1.68
N ALA A 521 20.90 2.47 2.49
CA ALA A 521 19.44 2.58 2.44
C ALA A 521 18.95 3.06 1.05
N ALA A 522 19.55 4.12 0.52
CA ALA A 522 19.22 4.63 -0.82
C ALA A 522 19.50 3.60 -1.93
N ASP A 523 20.58 2.83 -1.80
CA ASP A 523 20.94 1.76 -2.75
C ASP A 523 19.91 0.62 -2.77
N ILE A 524 19.27 0.33 -1.64
CA ILE A 524 18.12 -0.60 -1.57
C ILE A 524 16.92 -0.03 -2.30
N ALA A 525 16.58 1.24 -2.04
CA ALA A 525 15.46 1.90 -2.70
C ALA A 525 15.61 1.91 -4.23
N GLU A 526 16.82 2.18 -4.75
CA GLU A 526 17.10 2.17 -6.19
C GLU A 526 16.76 0.82 -6.83
N LYS A 527 17.03 -0.29 -6.15
CA LYS A 527 16.75 -1.65 -6.65
C LYS A 527 15.26 -1.99 -6.66
N ALA A 528 14.42 -1.24 -5.97
CA ALA A 528 12.96 -1.39 -5.96
C ALA A 528 12.25 -0.49 -6.98
N LEU A 529 12.97 0.27 -7.80
CA LEU A 529 12.35 1.09 -8.85
C LEU A 529 11.65 0.23 -9.91
N TRP A 530 10.60 0.75 -10.50
CA TRP A 530 9.82 0.05 -11.54
C TRP A 530 10.67 -0.42 -12.71
N LYS A 531 11.73 0.30 -13.08
CA LYS A 531 12.67 -0.15 -14.13
C LYS A 531 13.27 -1.54 -13.85
N HIS A 532 13.33 -1.97 -12.59
CA HIS A 532 13.80 -3.30 -12.19
C HIS A 532 12.64 -4.28 -12.00
N PHE A 533 11.55 -3.85 -11.35
CA PHE A 533 10.45 -4.75 -10.98
C PHE A 533 9.46 -5.02 -12.12
N ILE A 534 9.42 -4.17 -13.15
CA ILE A 534 8.51 -4.37 -14.29
C ILE A 534 8.73 -5.71 -15.01
N ARG A 535 9.93 -6.29 -14.92
CA ARG A 535 10.24 -7.60 -15.51
C ARG A 535 9.32 -8.73 -15.04
N TYR A 536 8.89 -8.69 -13.77
CA TYR A 536 7.99 -9.70 -13.22
C TYR A 536 6.59 -9.62 -13.86
N TYR A 537 6.16 -8.42 -14.24
CA TYR A 537 4.93 -8.24 -15.02
C TYR A 537 5.05 -8.84 -16.42
N TYR A 538 6.19 -8.69 -17.07
CA TYR A 538 6.43 -9.33 -18.38
C TYR A 538 6.45 -10.84 -18.26
N GLU A 539 6.96 -11.41 -17.17
CA GLU A 539 6.87 -12.85 -16.88
C GLU A 539 5.40 -13.29 -16.70
N ALA A 540 4.61 -12.53 -15.93
CA ALA A 540 3.20 -12.80 -15.74
C ALA A 540 2.40 -12.72 -17.06
N TYR A 541 2.73 -11.76 -17.92
CA TYR A 541 2.12 -11.65 -19.25
C TYR A 541 2.44 -12.88 -20.13
N ASP A 542 3.69 -13.35 -20.12
CA ASP A 542 4.09 -14.57 -20.84
C ASP A 542 3.32 -15.80 -20.34
N VAL A 543 3.23 -15.97 -19.02
CA VAL A 543 2.48 -17.09 -18.41
C VAL A 543 1.00 -17.03 -18.83
N ALA A 544 0.36 -15.87 -18.66
CA ALA A 544 -1.05 -15.70 -18.99
C ALA A 544 -1.34 -15.97 -20.48
N LEU A 545 -0.54 -15.41 -21.38
CA LEU A 545 -0.71 -15.60 -22.83
C LEU A 545 -0.51 -17.04 -23.26
N ARG A 546 0.44 -17.78 -22.66
CA ARG A 546 0.63 -19.21 -22.95
C ARG A 546 -0.54 -20.04 -22.46
N ASN A 547 -1.00 -19.80 -21.23
CA ASN A 547 -2.10 -20.55 -20.63
C ASN A 547 -3.42 -20.28 -21.36
N ALA A 548 -3.70 -19.02 -21.73
CA ALA A 548 -4.86 -18.68 -22.54
C ALA A 548 -4.86 -19.41 -23.90
N LYS A 549 -3.70 -19.49 -24.55
CA LYS A 549 -3.56 -20.22 -25.82
C LYS A 549 -3.88 -21.71 -25.67
N GLU A 550 -3.42 -22.35 -24.61
CA GLU A 550 -3.71 -23.75 -24.33
C GLU A 550 -5.20 -23.96 -23.98
N ARG A 551 -5.77 -23.05 -23.16
CA ARG A 551 -7.20 -23.04 -22.84
C ARG A 551 -8.08 -22.94 -24.11
N CYS A 552 -7.76 -22.03 -25.03
CA CYS A 552 -8.49 -21.86 -26.29
C CYS A 552 -8.43 -23.09 -27.20
N LYS A 553 -7.34 -23.84 -27.19
CA LYS A 553 -7.25 -25.09 -27.93
C LYS A 553 -8.24 -26.14 -27.41
N SER A 554 -8.39 -26.24 -26.09
CA SER A 554 -9.31 -27.18 -25.46
C SER A 554 -10.79 -26.87 -25.76
N TYR A 555 -11.15 -25.60 -25.93
CA TYR A 555 -12.50 -25.20 -26.35
C TYR A 555 -12.84 -25.58 -27.82
N LYS A 556 -11.84 -25.62 -28.71
CA LYS A 556 -12.03 -26.01 -30.13
C LYS A 556 -12.13 -27.53 -30.34
N GLN A 557 -11.79 -28.33 -29.32
CA GLN A 557 -11.84 -29.80 -29.36
C GLN A 557 -13.12 -30.37 -28.72
N LYS A 558 -13.89 -29.55 -28.02
CA LYS A 558 -15.24 -29.86 -27.52
C LYS A 558 -16.31 -29.32 -28.46
#